data_155db8ffc8f245d9862981e7798ded90
#
_entry.id   155db8ffc8f245d9862981e7798ded90
#
_cell.length_a   1.000
_cell.length_b   1.000
_cell.length_c   1.000
_cell.angle_alpha   90.00
_cell.angle_beta   90.00
_cell.angle_gamma   90.00
#
_symmetry.space_group_name_H-M   'P 1'
#
loop_
_entity.id
_entity.type
_entity.pdbx_description
1 polymer ?
#
loop_
_entity_poly.entity_id
_entity_poly.type
_entity_poly.pdbx_seq_one_letter_code
_entity_poly.pdbx_strand_id
1 'polypeptide(L)'
;MSLDSRAVLVTGGTRGIGKAIALRLASEGAKRVVLGFLRNDAAAEEAAEELRAAGAEPVLVRGNVASGRVVAEFASHGPYGAVVHNAATGVIRAALETEDKHWDWTLGANARALLSLARACAPDMKAGSSLVGVSSLGSTRVLENYVLVGTSKAALESVVRYLAVELAPRGIRVNAVSAGVVETEALDHFPNREQMLKAARTRTPAGRIVEPDDVAAAVAYLCSPDAEMVRGQTLIVDGGYSLLA
;
A
#
# COMPACT_ATOMS: atom_id res chain seq x y z
N MET A 1 -3.45 21.39 -2.74
CA MET A 1 -3.92 20.08 -3.24
C MET A 1 -5.10 19.68 -2.40
N SER A 2 -6.23 19.38 -2.94
CA SER A 2 -7.38 19.14 -2.10
C SER A 2 -7.93 17.74 -2.39
N LEU A 3 -7.79 16.84 -1.42
CA LEU A 3 -8.64 15.65 -1.37
C LEU A 3 -10.10 16.04 -1.09
N ASP A 4 -10.40 17.35 -1.14
CA ASP A 4 -11.70 18.02 -1.05
C ASP A 4 -12.57 17.50 0.09
N SER A 5 -11.97 17.33 1.27
CA SER A 5 -12.63 16.81 2.48
C SER A 5 -13.18 15.39 2.34
N ARG A 6 -12.77 14.64 1.31
CA ARG A 6 -13.19 13.27 1.11
C ARG A 6 -12.50 12.32 2.10
N ALA A 7 -13.18 11.24 2.42
CA ALA A 7 -12.57 10.16 3.18
C ALA A 7 -11.46 9.48 2.37
N VAL A 8 -10.45 8.98 3.06
CA VAL A 8 -9.42 8.11 2.47
C VAL A 8 -9.34 6.80 3.26
N LEU A 9 -9.04 5.71 2.58
CA LEU A 9 -8.83 4.39 3.16
C LEU A 9 -7.37 3.99 3.00
N VAL A 10 -6.72 3.58 4.09
CA VAL A 10 -5.38 2.98 4.06
C VAL A 10 -5.42 1.64 4.79
N THR A 11 -5.32 0.53 4.05
CA THR A 11 -5.21 -0.79 4.67
C THR A 11 -3.80 -1.01 5.20
N GLY A 12 -3.66 -1.59 6.39
CA GLY A 12 -2.36 -1.66 7.08
C GLY A 12 -1.84 -0.25 7.44
N GLY A 13 -2.76 0.66 7.77
CA GLY A 13 -2.48 2.10 7.95
C GLY A 13 -1.98 2.51 9.33
N THR A 14 -1.75 1.58 10.24
CA THR A 14 -1.47 1.91 11.65
C THR A 14 0.01 1.93 12.01
N ARG A 15 0.92 1.56 11.10
CA ARG A 15 2.37 1.56 11.33
C ARG A 15 3.15 1.64 10.01
N GLY A 16 4.46 1.94 10.13
CA GLY A 16 5.39 1.94 9.00
C GLY A 16 4.91 2.77 7.82
N ILE A 17 5.05 2.24 6.61
CA ILE A 17 4.65 2.92 5.37
C ILE A 17 3.18 3.32 5.39
N GLY A 18 2.30 2.45 5.87
CA GLY A 18 0.86 2.73 5.91
C GLY A 18 0.50 3.92 6.81
N LYS A 19 1.14 4.04 8.00
CA LYS A 19 0.95 5.18 8.91
C LYS A 19 1.45 6.48 8.27
N ALA A 20 2.64 6.45 7.67
CA ALA A 20 3.18 7.61 6.95
C ALA A 20 2.26 8.06 5.80
N ILE A 21 1.71 7.12 5.02
CA ILE A 21 0.73 7.42 3.97
C ILE A 21 -0.53 8.08 4.57
N ALA A 22 -1.08 7.53 5.65
CA ALA A 22 -2.28 8.05 6.29
C ALA A 22 -2.10 9.48 6.79
N LEU A 23 -1.00 9.76 7.48
CA LEU A 23 -0.64 11.09 7.99
C LEU A 23 -0.39 12.07 6.83
N ARG A 24 0.31 11.63 5.78
CA ARG A 24 0.54 12.47 4.60
C ARG A 24 -0.77 12.84 3.90
N LEU A 25 -1.68 11.90 3.69
CA LEU A 25 -2.98 12.19 3.08
C LEU A 25 -3.85 13.11 3.96
N ALA A 26 -3.74 12.99 5.29
CA ALA A 26 -4.38 13.93 6.22
C ALA A 26 -3.83 15.36 6.04
N SER A 27 -2.51 15.51 5.97
CA SER A 27 -1.86 16.82 5.73
C SER A 27 -2.20 17.44 4.36
N GLU A 28 -2.54 16.61 3.36
CA GLU A 28 -3.00 17.02 2.02
C GLU A 28 -4.52 17.32 1.99
N GLY A 29 -5.19 17.32 3.14
CA GLY A 29 -6.58 17.79 3.29
C GLY A 29 -7.63 16.68 3.48
N ALA A 30 -7.27 15.42 3.60
CA ALA A 30 -8.21 14.37 3.96
C ALA A 30 -8.76 14.63 5.38
N LYS A 31 -10.09 14.76 5.51
CA LYS A 31 -10.72 15.05 6.81
C LYS A 31 -11.11 13.81 7.58
N ARG A 32 -11.28 12.68 6.91
CA ARG A 32 -11.54 11.37 7.49
C ARG A 32 -10.56 10.35 6.93
N VAL A 33 -9.89 9.60 7.81
CA VAL A 33 -8.93 8.57 7.45
C VAL A 33 -9.33 7.24 8.05
N VAL A 34 -9.73 6.29 7.20
CA VAL A 34 -10.08 4.93 7.61
C VAL A 34 -8.81 4.09 7.60
N LEU A 35 -8.44 3.56 8.75
CA LEU A 35 -7.24 2.73 8.95
C LEU A 35 -7.62 1.27 9.12
N GLY A 36 -7.23 0.42 8.16
CA GLY A 36 -7.33 -1.02 8.32
C GLY A 36 -6.15 -1.58 9.11
N PHE A 37 -6.39 -2.47 10.06
CA PHE A 37 -5.35 -3.18 10.79
C PHE A 37 -5.80 -4.58 11.22
N LEU A 38 -4.86 -5.46 11.59
CA LEU A 38 -5.21 -6.85 11.91
C LEU A 38 -5.18 -7.17 13.41
N ARG A 39 -4.12 -6.78 14.14
CA ARG A 39 -3.85 -7.28 15.49
C ARG A 39 -3.33 -6.26 16.50
N ASN A 40 -2.61 -5.25 16.08
CA ASN A 40 -1.92 -4.33 17.01
C ASN A 40 -2.83 -3.15 17.36
N ASP A 41 -3.64 -3.32 18.41
CA ASP A 41 -4.59 -2.30 18.86
C ASP A 41 -3.85 -1.05 19.41
N ALA A 42 -2.71 -1.22 20.08
CA ALA A 42 -1.93 -0.10 20.61
C ALA A 42 -1.39 0.80 19.49
N ALA A 43 -0.81 0.21 18.44
CA ALA A 43 -0.35 0.98 17.28
C ALA A 43 -1.52 1.63 16.51
N ALA A 44 -2.72 1.03 16.56
CA ALA A 44 -3.90 1.61 15.94
C ALA A 44 -4.37 2.87 16.68
N GLU A 45 -4.40 2.84 18.00
CA GLU A 45 -4.76 4.00 18.80
C GLU A 45 -3.71 5.11 18.68
N GLU A 46 -2.41 4.79 18.72
CA GLU A 46 -1.33 5.76 18.50
C GLU A 46 -1.50 6.48 17.15
N ALA A 47 -1.71 5.72 16.07
CA ALA A 47 -1.92 6.29 14.75
C ALA A 47 -3.20 7.16 14.69
N ALA A 48 -4.25 6.76 15.41
CA ALA A 48 -5.48 7.54 15.51
C ALA A 48 -5.26 8.87 16.25
N GLU A 49 -4.48 8.88 17.34
CA GLU A 49 -4.12 10.09 18.06
C GLU A 49 -3.31 11.06 17.18
N GLU A 50 -2.31 10.55 16.45
CA GLU A 50 -1.53 11.35 15.51
C GLU A 50 -2.42 11.96 14.41
N LEU A 51 -3.39 11.21 13.88
CA LEU A 51 -4.33 11.73 12.89
C LEU A 51 -5.26 12.81 13.46
N ARG A 52 -5.73 12.65 14.70
CA ARG A 52 -6.51 13.69 15.38
C ARG A 52 -5.69 14.96 15.58
N ALA A 53 -4.42 14.82 15.98
CA ALA A 53 -3.49 15.95 16.09
C ALA A 53 -3.23 16.64 14.75
N ALA A 54 -3.25 15.89 13.64
CA ALA A 54 -3.17 16.42 12.28
C ALA A 54 -4.50 17.01 11.75
N GLY A 55 -5.56 17.01 12.55
CA GLY A 55 -6.86 17.58 12.20
C GLY A 55 -7.76 16.69 11.34
N ALA A 56 -7.51 15.38 11.32
CA ALA A 56 -8.33 14.39 10.63
C ALA A 56 -9.10 13.52 11.62
N GLU A 57 -10.28 13.02 11.22
CA GLU A 57 -11.08 12.05 11.94
C GLU A 57 -10.59 10.63 11.61
N PRO A 58 -9.96 9.89 12.55
CA PRO A 58 -9.59 8.50 12.32
C PRO A 58 -10.79 7.58 12.50
N VAL A 59 -10.90 6.57 11.64
CA VAL A 59 -11.81 5.43 11.77
C VAL A 59 -10.99 4.16 11.76
N LEU A 60 -11.04 3.38 12.84
CA LEU A 60 -10.28 2.13 12.97
C LEU A 60 -11.15 0.94 12.57
N VAL A 61 -10.69 0.15 11.60
CA VAL A 61 -11.37 -1.08 11.16
C VAL A 61 -10.42 -2.25 11.36
N ARG A 62 -10.76 -3.11 12.33
CA ARG A 62 -9.98 -4.29 12.67
C ARG A 62 -10.41 -5.50 11.87
N GLY A 63 -9.49 -6.12 11.14
CA GLY A 63 -9.76 -7.40 10.50
C GLY A 63 -8.82 -7.74 9.36
N ASN A 64 -8.98 -8.96 8.84
CA ASN A 64 -8.21 -9.43 7.71
C ASN A 64 -8.76 -8.81 6.41
N VAL A 65 -7.92 -8.07 5.71
CA VAL A 65 -8.26 -7.41 4.42
C VAL A 65 -8.71 -8.40 3.33
N ALA A 66 -8.35 -9.69 3.45
CA ALA A 66 -8.83 -10.74 2.53
C ALA A 66 -10.28 -11.20 2.84
N SER A 67 -10.87 -10.76 3.97
CA SER A 67 -12.25 -11.11 4.37
C SER A 67 -13.26 -10.20 3.67
N GLY A 68 -14.24 -10.80 2.98
CA GLY A 68 -15.34 -10.05 2.35
C GLY A 68 -16.13 -9.19 3.35
N ARG A 69 -16.30 -9.66 4.61
CA ARG A 69 -16.93 -8.88 5.67
C ARG A 69 -16.16 -7.60 5.96
N VAL A 70 -14.85 -7.69 6.12
CA VAL A 70 -13.98 -6.54 6.40
C VAL A 70 -13.93 -5.58 5.21
N VAL A 71 -13.91 -6.11 3.99
CA VAL A 71 -14.00 -5.28 2.76
C VAL A 71 -15.33 -4.53 2.69
N ALA A 72 -16.45 -5.17 3.04
CA ALA A 72 -17.75 -4.51 3.09
C ALA A 72 -17.80 -3.43 4.20
N GLU A 73 -17.19 -3.68 5.34
CA GLU A 73 -17.05 -2.69 6.42
C GLU A 73 -16.21 -1.48 5.96
N PHE A 74 -15.08 -1.69 5.28
CA PHE A 74 -14.36 -0.59 4.64
C PHE A 74 -15.25 0.22 3.71
N ALA A 75 -15.97 -0.43 2.81
CA ALA A 75 -16.82 0.26 1.83
C ALA A 75 -17.91 1.11 2.50
N SER A 76 -18.46 0.70 3.65
CA SER A 76 -19.50 1.45 4.37
C SER A 76 -19.04 2.81 4.92
N HIS A 77 -17.73 3.05 5.01
CA HIS A 77 -17.17 4.33 5.45
C HIS A 77 -16.89 5.31 4.30
N GLY A 78 -17.16 4.89 3.04
CA GLY A 78 -17.03 5.77 1.85
C GLY A 78 -18.11 6.86 1.78
N PRO A 79 -18.18 7.60 0.67
CA PRO A 79 -17.35 7.48 -0.52
C PRO A 79 -15.92 8.00 -0.34
N TYR A 80 -14.98 7.35 -1.01
CA TYR A 80 -13.55 7.68 -0.89
C TYR A 80 -13.03 8.58 -2.01
N GLY A 81 -12.14 9.52 -1.65
CA GLY A 81 -11.28 10.23 -2.60
C GLY A 81 -10.03 9.43 -2.96
N ALA A 82 -9.52 8.64 -2.01
CA ALA A 82 -8.42 7.72 -2.26
C ALA A 82 -8.60 6.41 -1.48
N VAL A 83 -8.25 5.29 -2.11
CA VAL A 83 -8.13 3.96 -1.48
C VAL A 83 -6.71 3.48 -1.68
N VAL A 84 -5.97 3.28 -0.57
CA VAL A 84 -4.60 2.79 -0.60
C VAL A 84 -4.53 1.39 -0.01
N HIS A 85 -4.18 0.42 -0.86
CA HIS A 85 -3.94 -0.95 -0.42
C HIS A 85 -2.47 -1.14 -0.10
N ASN A 86 -2.13 -0.99 1.19
CA ASN A 86 -0.79 -1.19 1.71
C ASN A 86 -0.66 -2.48 2.54
N ALA A 87 -1.76 -2.98 3.13
CA ALA A 87 -1.73 -4.22 3.90
C ALA A 87 -1.11 -5.36 3.09
N ALA A 88 -0.12 -6.00 3.66
CA ALA A 88 0.55 -7.14 3.06
C ALA A 88 0.92 -8.18 4.11
N THR A 89 1.09 -9.41 3.66
CA THR A 89 1.55 -10.54 4.43
C THR A 89 2.32 -11.51 3.54
N GLY A 90 2.97 -12.48 4.12
CA GLY A 90 3.63 -13.54 3.38
C GLY A 90 4.56 -14.36 4.25
N VAL A 91 5.04 -15.44 3.68
CA VAL A 91 6.03 -16.34 4.29
C VAL A 91 7.33 -16.17 3.52
N ILE A 92 8.42 -15.96 4.26
CA ILE A 92 9.78 -15.84 3.71
C ILE A 92 10.43 -17.20 3.79
N ARG A 93 10.38 -17.97 2.69
CA ARG A 93 10.90 -19.34 2.57
C ARG A 93 11.31 -19.65 1.15
N ALA A 94 12.18 -20.65 0.99
CA ALA A 94 12.50 -21.21 -0.31
C ALA A 94 11.24 -21.77 -1.00
N ALA A 95 11.18 -21.69 -2.33
CA ALA A 95 9.97 -22.01 -3.10
C ALA A 95 9.44 -23.43 -2.80
N LEU A 96 10.34 -24.42 -2.72
CA LEU A 96 9.98 -25.82 -2.48
C LEU A 96 9.57 -26.14 -1.03
N GLU A 97 9.76 -25.19 -0.12
CA GLU A 97 9.35 -25.30 1.30
C GLU A 97 8.01 -24.61 1.57
N THR A 98 7.38 -24.04 0.55
CA THR A 98 6.08 -23.40 0.67
C THR A 98 4.94 -24.41 0.53
N GLU A 99 3.79 -24.08 1.10
CA GLU A 99 2.58 -24.89 1.06
C GLU A 99 1.44 -24.10 0.39
N ASP A 100 0.44 -24.78 -0.17
CA ASP A 100 -0.71 -24.16 -0.83
C ASP A 100 -1.43 -23.13 0.07
N LYS A 101 -1.56 -23.41 1.37
CA LYS A 101 -2.13 -22.47 2.34
C LYS A 101 -1.36 -21.15 2.43
N HIS A 102 -0.03 -21.17 2.25
CA HIS A 102 0.81 -19.98 2.24
C HIS A 102 0.56 -19.14 0.98
N TRP A 103 0.37 -19.82 -0.16
CA TRP A 103 0.00 -19.22 -1.43
C TRP A 103 -1.35 -18.49 -1.31
N ASP A 104 -2.40 -19.20 -0.91
CA ASP A 104 -3.75 -18.65 -0.79
C ASP A 104 -3.81 -17.47 0.16
N TRP A 105 -3.13 -17.58 1.29
CA TRP A 105 -3.06 -16.51 2.28
C TRP A 105 -2.33 -15.28 1.72
N THR A 106 -1.17 -15.45 1.10
CA THR A 106 -0.34 -14.35 0.59
C THR A 106 -1.01 -13.66 -0.60
N LEU A 107 -1.45 -14.40 -1.60
CA LEU A 107 -2.13 -13.80 -2.75
C LEU A 107 -3.49 -13.22 -2.38
N GLY A 108 -4.19 -13.85 -1.46
CA GLY A 108 -5.47 -13.37 -0.94
C GLY A 108 -5.37 -11.98 -0.33
N ALA A 109 -4.37 -11.78 0.54
CA ALA A 109 -4.18 -10.50 1.22
C ALA A 109 -3.51 -9.43 0.34
N ASN A 110 -2.51 -9.82 -0.48
CA ASN A 110 -1.69 -8.84 -1.20
C ASN A 110 -2.26 -8.43 -2.55
N ALA A 111 -2.84 -9.36 -3.32
CA ALA A 111 -3.31 -9.09 -4.68
C ALA A 111 -4.85 -9.09 -4.78
N ARG A 112 -5.51 -10.20 -4.39
CA ARG A 112 -6.97 -10.31 -4.49
C ARG A 112 -7.68 -9.23 -3.67
N ALA A 113 -7.13 -8.83 -2.53
CA ALA A 113 -7.74 -7.80 -1.69
C ALA A 113 -7.85 -6.44 -2.41
N LEU A 114 -6.87 -6.06 -3.25
CA LEU A 114 -6.98 -4.83 -4.06
C LEU A 114 -8.19 -4.89 -5.00
N LEU A 115 -8.38 -6.02 -5.70
CA LEU A 115 -9.55 -6.21 -6.56
C LEU A 115 -10.86 -6.17 -5.76
N SER A 116 -10.88 -6.80 -4.57
CA SER A 116 -12.06 -6.79 -3.69
C SER A 116 -12.39 -5.39 -3.19
N LEU A 117 -11.38 -4.60 -2.80
CA LEU A 117 -11.55 -3.19 -2.42
C LEU A 117 -12.05 -2.35 -3.59
N ALA A 118 -11.49 -2.54 -4.79
CA ALA A 118 -11.97 -1.84 -5.98
C ALA A 118 -13.44 -2.13 -6.25
N ARG A 119 -13.86 -3.40 -6.22
CA ARG A 119 -15.25 -3.82 -6.44
C ARG A 119 -16.22 -3.24 -5.40
N ALA A 120 -15.77 -3.13 -4.15
CA ALA A 120 -16.62 -2.64 -3.07
C ALA A 120 -16.68 -1.11 -2.98
N CYS A 121 -15.56 -0.43 -3.21
CA CYS A 121 -15.46 1.03 -3.02
C CYS A 121 -15.70 1.82 -4.31
N ALA A 122 -15.23 1.33 -5.47
CA ALA A 122 -15.32 2.08 -6.71
C ALA A 122 -16.76 2.47 -7.11
N PRO A 123 -17.82 1.68 -6.85
CA PRO A 123 -19.19 2.11 -7.17
C PRO A 123 -19.56 3.50 -6.68
N ASP A 124 -19.10 3.89 -5.50
CA ASP A 124 -19.43 5.17 -4.86
C ASP A 124 -18.31 6.24 -5.01
N MET A 125 -17.17 5.87 -5.57
CA MET A 125 -16.08 6.82 -5.83
C MET A 125 -16.42 7.73 -7.01
N LYS A 126 -16.13 9.03 -6.84
CA LYS A 126 -16.36 10.06 -7.86
C LYS A 126 -15.16 10.20 -8.80
N ALA A 127 -15.38 10.84 -9.93
CA ALA A 127 -14.30 11.24 -10.83
C ALA A 127 -13.23 12.06 -10.07
N GLY A 128 -11.96 11.85 -10.43
CA GLY A 128 -10.82 12.40 -9.72
C GLY A 128 -10.35 11.60 -8.52
N SER A 129 -11.04 10.52 -8.13
CA SER A 129 -10.60 9.61 -7.08
C SER A 129 -9.48 8.68 -7.55
N SER A 130 -8.77 8.06 -6.59
CA SER A 130 -7.62 7.19 -6.88
C SER A 130 -7.65 5.89 -6.10
N LEU A 131 -7.19 4.79 -6.74
CA LEU A 131 -6.78 3.56 -6.07
C LEU A 131 -5.27 3.41 -6.21
N VAL A 132 -4.56 3.16 -5.12
CA VAL A 132 -3.11 2.95 -5.14
C VAL A 132 -2.76 1.65 -4.41
N GLY A 133 -2.02 0.76 -5.08
CA GLY A 133 -1.44 -0.43 -4.46
C GLY A 133 0.01 -0.20 -4.05
N VAL A 134 0.41 -0.65 -2.86
CA VAL A 134 1.83 -0.66 -2.45
C VAL A 134 2.45 -1.99 -2.87
N SER A 135 3.37 -1.92 -3.83
CA SER A 135 4.14 -3.04 -4.37
C SER A 135 5.53 -3.14 -3.73
N SER A 136 6.42 -3.87 -4.34
CA SER A 136 7.80 -4.10 -3.90
C SER A 136 8.67 -4.40 -5.11
N LEU A 137 9.98 -4.14 -5.01
CA LEU A 137 10.95 -4.54 -6.02
C LEU A 137 10.90 -6.05 -6.35
N GLY A 138 10.45 -6.87 -5.40
CA GLY A 138 10.25 -8.31 -5.61
C GLY A 138 9.19 -8.67 -6.65
N SER A 139 8.39 -7.72 -7.15
CA SER A 139 7.48 -7.95 -8.27
C SER A 139 8.20 -8.21 -9.60
N THR A 140 9.40 -7.64 -9.76
CA THR A 140 10.20 -7.70 -11.00
C THR A 140 11.64 -8.19 -10.79
N ARG A 141 12.09 -8.28 -9.53
CA ARG A 141 13.43 -8.73 -9.14
C ARG A 141 13.32 -9.95 -8.24
N VAL A 142 14.26 -10.86 -8.36
CA VAL A 142 14.35 -12.03 -7.47
C VAL A 142 15.00 -11.60 -6.16
N LEU A 143 14.24 -11.75 -5.06
CA LEU A 143 14.74 -11.64 -3.70
C LEU A 143 14.75 -13.03 -3.07
N GLU A 144 15.76 -13.29 -2.25
CA GLU A 144 15.92 -14.60 -1.60
C GLU A 144 14.70 -14.96 -0.74
N ASN A 145 14.19 -16.18 -0.87
CA ASN A 145 13.04 -16.72 -0.12
C ASN A 145 11.71 -15.91 -0.27
N TYR A 146 11.60 -15.11 -1.30
CA TYR A 146 10.51 -14.13 -1.46
C TYR A 146 9.46 -14.52 -2.51
N VAL A 147 9.47 -15.77 -2.99
CA VAL A 147 8.67 -16.22 -4.14
C VAL A 147 7.18 -15.89 -3.98
N LEU A 148 6.58 -16.15 -2.81
CA LEU A 148 5.15 -15.92 -2.59
C LEU A 148 4.82 -14.43 -2.59
N VAL A 149 5.60 -13.63 -1.86
CA VAL A 149 5.37 -12.20 -1.77
C VAL A 149 5.67 -11.54 -3.12
N GLY A 150 6.81 -11.86 -3.75
CA GLY A 150 7.16 -11.33 -5.07
C GLY A 150 6.08 -11.60 -6.12
N THR A 151 5.63 -12.85 -6.22
CA THR A 151 4.53 -13.24 -7.12
C THR A 151 3.24 -12.48 -6.80
N SER A 152 2.91 -12.31 -5.52
CA SER A 152 1.71 -11.57 -5.13
C SER A 152 1.79 -10.09 -5.52
N LYS A 153 2.98 -9.48 -5.46
CA LYS A 153 3.18 -8.09 -5.88
C LYS A 153 3.14 -7.94 -7.41
N ALA A 154 3.68 -8.90 -8.16
CA ALA A 154 3.51 -8.96 -9.61
C ALA A 154 2.03 -9.09 -10.01
N ALA A 155 1.27 -9.93 -9.31
CA ALA A 155 -0.17 -10.07 -9.50
C ALA A 155 -0.92 -8.77 -9.16
N LEU A 156 -0.57 -8.09 -8.06
CA LEU A 156 -1.11 -6.78 -7.70
C LEU A 156 -0.90 -5.76 -8.82
N GLU A 157 0.31 -5.64 -9.36
CA GLU A 157 0.62 -4.72 -10.46
C GLU A 157 -0.15 -5.06 -11.74
N SER A 158 -0.39 -6.35 -11.99
CA SER A 158 -1.27 -6.75 -13.10
C SER A 158 -2.71 -6.29 -12.85
N VAL A 159 -3.27 -6.50 -11.66
CA VAL A 159 -4.61 -6.01 -11.27
C VAL A 159 -4.71 -4.49 -11.43
N VAL A 160 -3.68 -3.75 -11.04
CA VAL A 160 -3.60 -2.28 -11.23
C VAL A 160 -3.79 -1.89 -12.68
N ARG A 161 -3.12 -2.56 -13.63
CA ARG A 161 -3.23 -2.26 -15.07
C ARG A 161 -4.65 -2.50 -15.60
N TYR A 162 -5.27 -3.63 -15.25
CA TYR A 162 -6.65 -3.92 -15.68
C TYR A 162 -7.64 -2.91 -15.09
N LEU A 163 -7.56 -2.66 -13.77
CA LEU A 163 -8.45 -1.70 -13.11
C LEU A 163 -8.25 -0.27 -13.64
N ALA A 164 -7.03 0.12 -14.02
CA ALA A 164 -6.76 1.44 -14.58
C ALA A 164 -7.53 1.69 -15.88
N VAL A 165 -7.64 0.67 -16.74
CA VAL A 165 -8.41 0.73 -18.00
C VAL A 165 -9.92 0.68 -17.72
N GLU A 166 -10.37 -0.26 -16.90
CA GLU A 166 -11.79 -0.48 -16.62
C GLU A 166 -12.44 0.69 -15.87
N LEU A 167 -11.69 1.36 -14.99
CA LEU A 167 -12.20 2.49 -14.19
C LEU A 167 -11.92 3.87 -14.82
N ALA A 168 -11.15 3.93 -15.91
CA ALA A 168 -10.87 5.18 -16.62
C ALA A 168 -12.12 5.93 -17.09
N PRO A 169 -13.17 5.27 -17.66
CA PRO A 169 -14.41 5.95 -18.05
C PRO A 169 -15.14 6.63 -16.89
N ARG A 170 -14.87 6.21 -15.66
CA ARG A 170 -15.42 6.79 -14.43
C ARG A 170 -14.54 7.91 -13.85
N GLY A 171 -13.43 8.24 -14.50
CA GLY A 171 -12.46 9.23 -14.03
C GLY A 171 -11.68 8.79 -12.79
N ILE A 172 -11.66 7.49 -12.46
CA ILE A 172 -10.90 6.94 -11.32
C ILE A 172 -9.51 6.51 -11.83
N ARG A 173 -8.46 6.97 -11.15
CA ARG A 173 -7.07 6.58 -11.45
C ARG A 173 -6.68 5.36 -10.62
N VAL A 174 -5.92 4.45 -11.23
CA VAL A 174 -5.39 3.28 -10.52
C VAL A 174 -3.91 3.15 -10.84
N ASN A 175 -3.06 3.11 -9.80
CA ASN A 175 -1.62 3.01 -9.93
C ASN A 175 -1.02 2.18 -8.78
N ALA A 176 0.28 1.91 -8.85
CA ALA A 176 1.05 1.30 -7.78
C ALA A 176 2.28 2.14 -7.42
N VAL A 177 2.76 1.98 -6.19
CA VAL A 177 4.08 2.45 -5.75
C VAL A 177 4.89 1.22 -5.34
N SER A 178 6.06 1.02 -5.94
CA SER A 178 7.00 -0.03 -5.56
C SER A 178 8.11 0.57 -4.71
N ALA A 179 8.14 0.24 -3.43
CA ALA A 179 9.17 0.71 -2.51
C ALA A 179 10.44 -0.15 -2.62
N GLY A 180 11.59 0.50 -2.43
CA GLY A 180 12.86 -0.15 -2.15
C GLY A 180 12.89 -0.78 -0.76
N VAL A 181 14.10 -0.98 -0.23
CA VAL A 181 14.26 -1.46 1.15
C VAL A 181 13.91 -0.32 2.10
N VAL A 182 12.87 -0.52 2.90
CA VAL A 182 12.40 0.44 3.94
C VAL A 182 12.58 -0.23 5.30
N GLU A 183 13.25 0.44 6.23
CA GLU A 183 13.43 -0.09 7.59
C GLU A 183 12.12 0.01 8.36
N THR A 184 11.38 -1.09 8.40
CA THR A 184 10.11 -1.23 9.12
C THR A 184 10.07 -2.58 9.82
N GLU A 185 9.14 -2.77 10.77
CA GLU A 185 8.92 -4.05 11.45
C GLU A 185 8.67 -5.24 10.48
N ALA A 186 8.21 -4.96 9.25
CA ALA A 186 8.05 -6.00 8.25
C ALA A 186 9.39 -6.67 7.87
N LEU A 187 10.50 -5.94 7.98
CA LEU A 187 11.84 -6.46 7.72
C LEU A 187 12.33 -7.43 8.80
N ASP A 188 11.77 -7.38 10.02
CA ASP A 188 12.17 -8.26 11.13
C ASP A 188 11.86 -9.74 10.85
N HIS A 189 10.98 -10.01 9.89
CA HIS A 189 10.67 -11.37 9.43
C HIS A 189 11.69 -11.95 8.44
N PHE A 190 12.67 -11.15 7.99
CA PHE A 190 13.69 -11.60 7.05
C PHE A 190 14.93 -12.12 7.78
N PRO A 191 15.36 -13.36 7.54
CA PRO A 191 16.54 -13.94 8.22
C PRO A 191 17.84 -13.20 7.89
N ASN A 192 17.91 -12.51 6.74
CA ASN A 192 19.07 -11.74 6.27
C ASN A 192 18.86 -10.21 6.39
N ARG A 193 18.00 -9.74 7.32
CA ARG A 193 17.66 -8.32 7.53
C ARG A 193 18.89 -7.40 7.55
N GLU A 194 19.88 -7.72 8.36
CA GLU A 194 21.09 -6.89 8.52
C GLU A 194 21.87 -6.77 7.20
N GLN A 195 21.99 -7.86 6.44
CA GLN A 195 22.65 -7.84 5.13
C GLN A 195 21.86 -6.99 4.13
N MET A 196 20.54 -7.10 4.13
CA MET A 196 19.67 -6.30 3.27
C MET A 196 19.81 -4.80 3.59
N LEU A 197 19.76 -4.42 4.86
CA LEU A 197 19.92 -3.03 5.28
C LEU A 197 21.32 -2.48 4.94
N LYS A 198 22.37 -3.28 5.20
CA LYS A 198 23.73 -2.89 4.82
C LYS A 198 23.88 -2.69 3.32
N ALA A 199 23.39 -3.63 2.52
CA ALA A 199 23.40 -3.52 1.06
C ALA A 199 22.61 -2.29 0.58
N ALA A 200 21.42 -2.07 1.14
CA ALA A 200 20.61 -0.91 0.78
C ALA A 200 21.32 0.42 1.13
N ARG A 201 21.91 0.54 2.33
CA ARG A 201 22.63 1.75 2.75
C ARG A 201 23.85 2.05 1.89
N THR A 202 24.58 1.01 1.43
CA THR A 202 25.82 1.18 0.67
C THR A 202 25.62 1.28 -0.83
N ARG A 203 24.54 0.70 -1.37
CA ARG A 203 24.31 0.59 -2.81
C ARG A 203 23.24 1.55 -3.34
N THR A 204 22.48 2.23 -2.49
CA THR A 204 21.47 3.17 -2.97
C THR A 204 22.13 4.44 -3.47
N PRO A 205 22.02 4.78 -4.78
CA PRO A 205 22.64 5.96 -5.35
C PRO A 205 22.27 7.29 -4.68
N ALA A 206 21.05 7.37 -4.12
CA ALA A 206 20.60 8.54 -3.38
C ALA A 206 21.31 8.75 -2.03
N GLY A 207 22.26 7.86 -1.64
CA GLY A 207 23.07 8.00 -0.43
C GLY A 207 22.37 7.62 0.87
N ARG A 208 21.11 7.21 0.85
CA ARG A 208 20.35 6.70 2.00
C ARG A 208 19.33 5.65 1.58
N ILE A 209 18.84 4.89 2.53
CA ILE A 209 17.70 4.00 2.29
C ILE A 209 16.40 4.79 2.18
N VAL A 210 15.38 4.14 1.61
CA VAL A 210 14.03 4.69 1.52
C VAL A 210 13.41 4.77 2.90
N GLU A 211 12.78 5.89 3.18
CA GLU A 211 11.99 6.10 4.40
C GLU A 211 10.49 5.98 4.10
N PRO A 212 9.65 5.69 5.10
CA PRO A 212 8.20 5.64 4.91
C PRO A 212 7.62 6.90 4.26
N ASP A 213 8.18 8.07 4.56
CA ASP A 213 7.73 9.36 4.02
C ASP A 213 8.02 9.53 2.53
N ASP A 214 9.08 8.91 2.00
CA ASP A 214 9.35 8.92 0.56
C ASP A 214 8.24 8.19 -0.20
N VAL A 215 7.80 7.05 0.34
CA VAL A 215 6.70 6.27 -0.23
C VAL A 215 5.38 7.01 -0.08
N ALA A 216 5.15 7.65 1.07
CA ALA A 216 3.95 8.44 1.33
C ALA A 216 3.84 9.64 0.38
N ALA A 217 4.95 10.31 0.07
CA ALA A 217 5.00 11.41 -0.90
C ALA A 217 4.61 10.94 -2.31
N ALA A 218 5.11 9.78 -2.75
CA ALA A 218 4.76 9.20 -4.04
C ALA A 218 3.28 8.80 -4.11
N VAL A 219 2.73 8.22 -3.04
CA VAL A 219 1.30 7.89 -2.95
C VAL A 219 0.46 9.16 -2.99
N ALA A 220 0.83 10.22 -2.25
CA ALA A 220 0.13 11.49 -2.27
C ALA A 220 0.12 12.12 -3.66
N TYR A 221 1.26 12.09 -4.38
CA TYR A 221 1.32 12.51 -5.78
C TYR A 221 0.33 11.72 -6.65
N LEU A 222 0.30 10.40 -6.57
CA LEU A 222 -0.62 9.57 -7.36
C LEU A 222 -2.10 9.79 -6.99
N CYS A 223 -2.37 10.25 -5.78
CA CYS A 223 -3.72 10.65 -5.34
C CYS A 223 -4.10 12.07 -5.75
N SER A 224 -3.15 12.87 -6.21
CA SER A 224 -3.35 14.28 -6.56
C SER A 224 -3.86 14.49 -7.99
N PRO A 225 -4.44 15.67 -8.30
CA PRO A 225 -4.77 16.05 -9.67
C PRO A 225 -3.57 16.06 -10.62
N ASP A 226 -2.36 16.33 -10.11
CA ASP A 226 -1.13 16.38 -10.92
C ASP A 226 -0.80 15.04 -11.58
N ALA A 227 -1.35 13.92 -11.05
CA ALA A 227 -1.22 12.59 -11.61
C ALA A 227 -2.39 12.20 -12.54
N GLU A 228 -3.14 13.14 -13.11
CA GLU A 228 -4.33 12.84 -13.92
C GLU A 228 -4.02 11.90 -15.09
N MET A 229 -2.90 12.09 -15.75
CA MET A 229 -2.48 11.26 -16.90
C MET A 229 -1.64 10.04 -16.51
N VAL A 230 -1.38 9.82 -15.20
CA VAL A 230 -0.68 8.63 -14.69
C VAL A 230 -1.70 7.55 -14.39
N ARG A 231 -1.75 6.51 -15.24
CA ARG A 231 -2.72 5.42 -15.13
C ARG A 231 -2.07 4.07 -15.40
N GLY A 232 -2.31 3.10 -14.55
CA GLY A 232 -1.79 1.74 -14.66
C GLY A 232 -0.27 1.62 -14.45
N GLN A 233 0.36 2.64 -13.89
CA GLN A 233 1.80 2.70 -13.70
C GLN A 233 2.21 2.19 -12.31
N THR A 234 3.41 1.64 -12.23
CA THR A 234 4.10 1.35 -10.97
C THR A 234 5.25 2.35 -10.83
N LEU A 235 5.10 3.31 -9.90
CA LEU A 235 6.15 4.28 -9.59
C LEU A 235 7.15 3.66 -8.62
N ILE A 236 8.41 3.54 -9.04
CA ILE A 236 9.48 2.97 -8.21
C ILE A 236 10.06 4.08 -7.33
N VAL A 237 10.11 3.82 -6.02
CA VAL A 237 10.68 4.70 -4.99
C VAL A 237 11.76 3.90 -4.26
N ASP A 238 12.98 3.94 -4.77
CA ASP A 238 14.09 3.12 -4.26
C ASP A 238 15.45 3.83 -4.26
N GLY A 239 15.47 5.14 -4.52
CA GLY A 239 16.69 5.93 -4.59
C GLY A 239 17.67 5.49 -5.68
N GLY A 240 17.20 4.75 -6.70
CA GLY A 240 18.01 4.20 -7.78
C GLY A 240 18.61 2.82 -7.47
N TYR A 241 18.27 2.20 -6.35
CA TYR A 241 18.81 0.90 -5.91
C TYR A 241 18.64 -0.19 -6.98
N SER A 242 17.48 -0.28 -7.61
CA SER A 242 17.18 -1.32 -8.60
C SER A 242 17.81 -1.09 -9.98
N LEU A 243 18.45 0.05 -10.21
CA LEU A 243 19.15 0.34 -11.47
C LEU A 243 20.55 -0.27 -11.54
N LEU A 244 21.12 -0.60 -10.39
CA LEU A 244 22.45 -1.19 -10.31
C LEU A 244 22.39 -2.72 -10.43
N ALA A 245 23.38 -3.26 -11.14
CA ALA A 245 23.57 -4.71 -11.33
C ALA A 245 24.10 -5.39 -10.05
#